data_ed7cbe41bc02386487bcc2473204db73
#
_entry.id   ed7cbe41bc02386487bcc2473204db73
#
_cell.length_a   1.000
_cell.length_b   1.000
_cell.length_c   1.000
_cell.angle_alpha   90.00
_cell.angle_beta   90.00
_cell.angle_gamma   90.00
#
_symmetry.space_group_name_H-M   'P 1'
#
loop_
_entity.id
_entity.type
_entity.pdbx_description
1 polymer ?
#
loop_
_entity_poly.entity_id
_entity_poly.type
_entity_poly.pdbx_seq_one_letter_code
_entity_poly.pdbx_strand_id
1 'polypeptide(L)'
;MRTPPVSTINTVAKKIVGRSDNALTKKSIRDSLVSVSGLIGRPVRDENGRDIGRLVDIVVRHDDATYPPVSGLIVKVGQRKSYIKGAKISSLNNDEIRISSLKINLEDFQRREGESLLDADVLDHQIVDVDGLRVVRSSDLYLATLDREVRLVGVDISFRSFLRRLFPGAISRLPTPDHVVDWATIASLTTGTGVVVTAGQRSKLSQLRPADLADLLEDLAGREQGAFVDLLDPNIAADALEEMEEEDLQGLLRGLSAERAAELLALMEPDESAEVMRDLDEEHRDAILAEMDKSTARELRELISFDERVASGMMTTHMLVIKQSDTVGTALKMLIEHKERDVVDGILVVDSKGRLVDHIQTIELVAAKSTALIETLIAAPFPTTVKIDTPLDEVIEEFSNNRGSSIVVVDVKGKPIGRILADDLVDALTADEGRV
;
A
#
# COMPACT_ATOMS: atom_id res chain seq x y z
N MET A 1 -26.28 -0.77 3.72
CA MET A 1 -25.58 0.52 3.90
C MET A 1 -25.72 0.94 5.35
N ARG A 2 -24.71 0.78 6.15
CA ARG A 2 -24.68 1.27 7.54
C ARG A 2 -23.78 2.49 7.57
N THR A 3 -24.34 3.64 7.96
CA THR A 3 -23.60 4.89 8.20
C THR A 3 -22.48 4.64 9.23
N PRO A 4 -21.23 5.05 8.97
CA PRO A 4 -20.15 4.89 9.95
C PRO A 4 -20.39 5.79 11.18
N PRO A 5 -19.93 5.39 12.36
CA PRO A 5 -20.21 6.08 13.61
C PRO A 5 -19.46 7.41 13.74
N VAL A 6 -20.10 8.36 14.36
CA VAL A 6 -19.67 9.73 14.73
C VAL A 6 -18.43 9.75 15.69
N SER A 7 -17.52 8.77 15.59
CA SER A 7 -16.44 8.57 16.58
C SER A 7 -15.21 9.45 16.36
N THR A 8 -14.97 9.95 15.15
CA THR A 8 -13.67 10.53 14.76
C THR A 8 -13.46 11.95 15.32
N ILE A 9 -14.49 12.80 15.25
CA ILE A 9 -14.41 14.14 15.88
C ILE A 9 -14.21 14.03 17.40
N ASN A 10 -14.77 12.98 18.04
CA ASN A 10 -14.59 12.74 19.46
C ASN A 10 -13.15 12.34 19.82
N THR A 11 -12.38 11.76 18.91
CA THR A 11 -10.99 11.31 19.18
C THR A 11 -10.02 12.49 19.11
N VAL A 12 -10.14 13.35 18.09
CA VAL A 12 -9.36 14.61 18.01
C VAL A 12 -9.71 15.51 19.21
N ALA A 13 -11.00 15.65 19.51
CA ALA A 13 -11.47 16.42 20.66
C ALA A 13 -10.96 15.89 22.00
N LYS A 14 -10.89 14.56 22.20
CA LYS A 14 -10.38 13.96 23.43
C LYS A 14 -8.87 14.10 23.61
N LYS A 15 -8.10 14.18 22.53
CA LYS A 15 -6.65 14.43 22.59
C LYS A 15 -6.30 15.92 22.80
N ILE A 16 -7.17 16.83 22.31
CA ILE A 16 -6.97 18.28 22.42
C ILE A 16 -7.43 18.83 23.77
N VAL A 17 -8.45 18.22 24.39
CA VAL A 17 -9.03 18.69 25.66
C VAL A 17 -9.16 17.52 26.65
N GLY A 18 -8.36 17.54 27.69
CA GLY A 18 -8.49 16.57 28.80
C GLY A 18 -9.90 16.59 29.39
N ARG A 19 -10.45 15.40 29.59
CA ARG A 19 -11.79 15.08 30.19
C ARG A 19 -12.52 16.22 30.88
N SER A 20 -13.50 16.89 30.23
CA SER A 20 -14.74 17.36 30.81
C SER A 20 -15.75 17.91 29.80
N ASP A 21 -17.01 17.63 30.02
CA ASP A 21 -18.30 18.09 29.46
C ASP A 21 -18.52 18.26 27.93
N ASN A 22 -19.43 17.39 27.43
CA ASN A 22 -19.52 16.93 26.04
C ASN A 22 -20.18 17.84 24.97
N ALA A 23 -20.89 18.92 25.30
CA ALA A 23 -21.65 19.70 24.31
C ALA A 23 -21.06 21.10 24.04
N LEU A 24 -20.60 21.78 25.06
CA LEU A 24 -19.92 23.09 24.95
C LEU A 24 -18.53 22.93 24.34
N THR A 25 -17.85 21.80 24.60
CA THR A 25 -16.53 21.45 24.09
C THR A 25 -16.53 21.26 22.57
N LYS A 26 -17.56 20.63 21.97
CA LYS A 26 -17.65 20.43 20.51
C LYS A 26 -17.75 21.75 19.73
N LYS A 27 -18.46 22.74 20.26
CA LYS A 27 -18.60 24.03 19.62
C LYS A 27 -17.30 24.84 19.72
N SER A 28 -16.65 24.86 20.89
CA SER A 28 -15.40 25.60 21.08
C SER A 28 -14.23 24.99 20.30
N ILE A 29 -14.19 23.68 20.10
CA ILE A 29 -13.19 23.02 19.26
C ILE A 29 -13.42 23.33 17.78
N ARG A 30 -14.68 23.28 17.32
CA ARG A 30 -15.03 23.70 15.94
C ARG A 30 -14.63 25.16 15.67
N ASP A 31 -14.84 26.03 16.62
CA ASP A 31 -14.51 27.46 16.51
C ASP A 31 -12.99 27.70 16.55
N SER A 32 -12.19 26.71 16.99
CA SER A 32 -10.72 26.77 17.05
C SER A 32 -10.03 26.17 15.82
N LEU A 33 -10.76 25.41 14.98
CA LEU A 33 -10.18 24.84 13.75
C LEU A 33 -10.07 25.92 12.67
N VAL A 34 -8.89 25.96 12.05
CA VAL A 34 -8.57 26.93 10.99
C VAL A 34 -8.53 26.21 9.65
N SER A 35 -9.42 26.60 8.74
CA SER A 35 -9.51 26.05 7.39
C SER A 35 -8.36 26.53 6.51
N VAL A 36 -7.59 25.64 5.92
CA VAL A 36 -6.49 25.98 5.00
C VAL A 36 -7.03 26.61 3.73
N SER A 37 -8.04 25.99 3.09
CA SER A 37 -8.66 26.53 1.88
C SER A 37 -9.25 27.93 2.10
N GLY A 38 -9.76 28.18 3.31
CA GLY A 38 -10.27 29.49 3.71
C GLY A 38 -9.20 30.54 3.91
N LEU A 39 -7.93 30.15 4.13
CA LEU A 39 -6.81 31.06 4.31
C LEU A 39 -6.07 31.41 3.01
N ILE A 40 -6.05 30.49 2.04
CA ILE A 40 -5.37 30.72 0.76
C ILE A 40 -5.91 31.98 0.07
N GLY A 41 -4.98 32.83 -0.40
CA GLY A 41 -5.28 34.13 -1.01
C GLY A 41 -5.56 35.27 -0.03
N ARG A 42 -5.68 34.99 1.28
CA ARG A 42 -5.91 36.05 2.28
C ARG A 42 -4.68 36.96 2.48
N PRO A 43 -4.91 38.21 2.91
CA PRO A 43 -3.81 39.13 3.24
C PRO A 43 -3.08 38.65 4.51
N VAL A 44 -1.75 38.69 4.44
CA VAL A 44 -0.86 38.50 5.59
C VAL A 44 -0.46 39.89 6.09
N ARG A 45 -0.64 40.15 7.40
CA ARG A 45 -0.42 41.43 8.02
C ARG A 45 0.73 41.43 9.01
N ASP A 46 1.40 42.59 9.17
CA ASP A 46 2.34 42.78 10.27
C ASP A 46 1.62 43.09 11.61
N GLU A 47 2.38 43.23 12.69
CA GLU A 47 1.85 43.61 14.01
C GLU A 47 1.12 44.97 14.02
N ASN A 48 1.45 45.85 13.07
CA ASN A 48 0.83 47.17 12.92
C ASN A 48 -0.40 47.15 12.02
N GLY A 49 -0.84 45.94 11.52
CA GLY A 49 -1.99 45.78 10.67
C GLY A 49 -1.74 46.13 9.19
N ARG A 50 -0.48 46.37 8.77
CA ARG A 50 -0.14 46.66 7.36
C ARG A 50 -0.11 45.38 6.56
N ASP A 51 -0.75 45.36 5.38
CA ASP A 51 -0.73 44.26 4.43
C ASP A 51 0.71 44.11 3.87
N ILE A 52 1.26 42.90 4.02
CA ILE A 52 2.61 42.54 3.53
C ILE A 52 2.49 41.82 2.18
N GLY A 53 1.47 40.97 2.02
CA GLY A 53 1.25 40.18 0.83
C GLY A 53 0.04 39.25 1.00
N ARG A 54 -0.07 38.27 0.11
CA ARG A 54 -1.14 37.27 0.17
C ARG A 54 -0.61 35.89 0.39
N LEU A 55 -1.27 35.09 1.25
CA LEU A 55 -0.92 33.70 1.47
C LEU A 55 -1.08 32.92 0.16
N VAL A 56 -0.05 32.16 -0.21
CA VAL A 56 -0.03 31.28 -1.37
C VAL A 56 -0.14 29.84 -0.92
N ASP A 57 0.59 29.46 0.14
CA ASP A 57 0.59 28.10 0.66
C ASP A 57 1.07 28.07 2.12
N ILE A 58 0.81 26.95 2.78
CA ILE A 58 1.26 26.66 4.14
C ILE A 58 2.18 25.44 4.09
N VAL A 59 3.38 25.59 4.66
CA VAL A 59 4.37 24.53 4.71
C VAL A 59 4.27 23.81 6.05
N VAL A 60 4.10 22.50 6.02
CA VAL A 60 4.20 21.63 7.20
C VAL A 60 5.45 20.79 7.09
N ARG A 61 6.00 20.37 8.23
CA ARG A 61 7.13 19.45 8.27
C ARG A 61 6.71 18.15 8.92
N HIS A 62 6.90 17.07 8.19
CA HIS A 62 6.69 15.73 8.67
C HIS A 62 7.96 15.25 9.37
N ASP A 63 7.92 15.33 10.67
CA ASP A 63 8.84 14.66 11.58
C ASP A 63 8.03 13.54 12.28
N ASP A 64 8.61 12.82 13.22
CA ASP A 64 7.91 11.72 13.92
C ASP A 64 6.66 12.15 14.71
N ALA A 65 6.22 13.39 14.57
CA ALA A 65 5.04 13.91 15.25
C ALA A 65 3.74 13.46 14.56
N THR A 66 2.80 12.93 15.33
CA THR A 66 1.46 12.53 14.87
C THR A 66 0.73 13.66 14.11
N TYR A 67 0.93 14.91 14.53
CA TYR A 67 0.35 16.10 13.94
C TYR A 67 1.48 17.02 13.45
N PRO A 68 1.71 17.11 12.13
CA PRO A 68 2.80 17.89 11.57
C PRO A 68 2.71 19.37 11.95
N PRO A 69 3.79 19.99 12.47
CA PRO A 69 3.80 21.41 12.75
C PRO A 69 3.90 22.25 11.47
N VAL A 70 3.28 23.42 11.48
CA VAL A 70 3.46 24.43 10.43
C VAL A 70 4.87 24.99 10.52
N SER A 71 5.72 24.63 9.57
CA SER A 71 7.11 25.11 9.49
C SER A 71 7.20 26.53 8.92
N GLY A 72 6.22 26.96 8.12
CA GLY A 72 6.16 28.31 7.58
C GLY A 72 4.99 28.58 6.63
N LEU A 73 5.00 29.80 6.08
CA LEU A 73 4.03 30.29 5.11
C LEU A 73 4.75 30.72 3.84
N ILE A 74 4.15 30.44 2.68
CA ILE A 74 4.55 31.04 1.41
C ILE A 74 3.64 32.20 1.12
N VAL A 75 4.21 33.39 1.02
CA VAL A 75 3.49 34.65 0.83
C VAL A 75 3.91 35.33 -0.46
N LYS A 76 2.97 35.72 -1.30
CA LYS A 76 3.23 36.52 -2.50
C LYS A 76 3.33 38.00 -2.11
N VAL A 77 4.53 38.54 -2.26
CA VAL A 77 4.85 39.96 -2.03
C VAL A 77 5.21 40.59 -3.38
N GLY A 78 4.32 41.39 -3.94
CA GLY A 78 4.47 41.87 -5.32
C GLY A 78 4.45 40.69 -6.32
N GLN A 79 5.54 40.51 -7.05
CA GLN A 79 5.67 39.41 -8.03
C GLN A 79 6.45 38.20 -7.49
N ARG A 80 6.95 38.22 -6.25
CA ARG A 80 7.81 37.18 -5.67
C ARG A 80 7.04 36.36 -4.63
N LYS A 81 7.37 35.05 -4.55
CA LYS A 81 6.95 34.17 -3.47
C LYS A 81 8.05 34.13 -2.42
N SER A 82 7.73 34.53 -1.20
CA SER A 82 8.68 34.61 -0.09
C SER A 82 8.28 33.65 1.02
N TYR A 83 9.25 32.98 1.66
CA TYR A 83 9.04 32.09 2.77
C TYR A 83 9.12 32.82 4.12
N ILE A 84 8.13 32.62 4.95
CA ILE A 84 8.06 33.14 6.33
C ILE A 84 8.07 31.97 7.29
N LYS A 85 9.07 31.89 8.16
CA LYS A 85 9.21 30.80 9.16
C LYS A 85 8.00 30.79 10.11
N GLY A 86 7.54 29.58 10.47
CA GLY A 86 6.41 29.35 11.38
C GLY A 86 6.54 30.07 12.73
N ALA A 87 7.75 30.09 13.29
CA ALA A 87 8.04 30.82 14.55
C ALA A 87 7.76 32.34 14.49
N LYS A 88 7.52 32.90 13.31
CA LYS A 88 7.14 34.30 13.13
C LYS A 88 5.64 34.54 12.98
N ILE A 89 4.85 33.49 12.98
CA ILE A 89 3.40 33.59 12.98
C ILE A 89 2.96 34.01 14.39
N SER A 90 2.37 35.20 14.50
CA SER A 90 1.84 35.69 15.79
C SER A 90 0.37 35.35 15.95
N SER A 91 -0.41 35.27 14.86
CA SER A 91 -1.79 34.82 14.86
C SER A 91 -2.10 34.15 13.51
N LEU A 92 -2.77 32.98 13.57
CA LEU A 92 -3.32 32.28 12.43
C LEU A 92 -4.71 31.77 12.81
N ASN A 93 -5.73 32.42 12.30
CA ASN A 93 -7.12 32.04 12.52
C ASN A 93 -7.95 32.32 11.27
N ASN A 94 -9.23 31.91 11.26
CA ASN A 94 -10.09 32.03 10.10
C ASN A 94 -10.32 33.48 9.63
N ASP A 95 -10.03 34.49 10.43
CA ASP A 95 -10.27 35.89 10.11
C ASP A 95 -8.99 36.60 9.66
N GLU A 96 -7.83 36.24 10.24
CA GLU A 96 -6.59 36.96 9.99
C GLU A 96 -5.33 36.07 10.07
N ILE A 97 -4.30 36.51 9.33
CA ILE A 97 -2.95 35.99 9.38
C ILE A 97 -2.02 37.14 9.79
N ARG A 98 -1.39 37.03 10.96
CA ARG A 98 -0.42 38.03 11.46
C ARG A 98 0.95 37.45 11.69
N ILE A 99 1.96 38.22 11.38
CA ILE A 99 3.37 37.87 11.61
C ILE A 99 4.07 38.92 12.50
N SER A 100 5.01 38.44 13.31
CA SER A 100 5.70 39.21 14.32
C SER A 100 6.94 40.00 13.82
N SER A 101 7.24 40.00 12.51
CA SER A 101 8.47 40.64 12.01
C SER A 101 8.35 41.08 10.56
N LEU A 102 8.84 42.29 10.27
CA LEU A 102 8.98 42.88 8.93
C LEU A 102 10.19 42.33 8.14
N LYS A 103 11.14 41.64 8.78
CA LYS A 103 12.27 41.02 8.07
C LYS A 103 11.82 39.75 7.39
N ILE A 104 11.31 39.89 6.17
CA ILE A 104 10.98 38.78 5.27
C ILE A 104 12.28 38.39 4.57
N ASN A 105 12.66 37.13 4.63
CA ASN A 105 13.71 36.62 3.77
C ASN A 105 13.16 36.62 2.33
N LEU A 106 13.77 37.37 1.43
CA LEU A 106 13.36 37.51 0.03
C LEU A 106 13.95 36.40 -0.85
N GLU A 107 14.58 35.39 -0.25
CA GLU A 107 15.01 34.19 -0.98
C GLU A 107 13.81 33.42 -1.44
N ASP A 108 13.90 32.85 -2.64
CA ASP A 108 12.85 31.95 -3.18
C ASP A 108 12.75 30.72 -2.29
N PHE A 109 11.51 30.26 -2.08
CA PHE A 109 11.27 29.06 -1.29
C PHE A 109 11.91 27.86 -1.98
N GLN A 110 12.77 27.16 -1.25
CA GLN A 110 13.29 25.86 -1.61
C GLN A 110 12.75 24.84 -0.61
N ARG A 111 12.04 23.84 -1.12
CA ARG A 111 11.50 22.75 -0.33
C ARG A 111 12.65 21.97 0.32
N ARG A 112 12.51 21.63 1.58
CA ARG A 112 13.43 20.77 2.32
C ARG A 112 12.85 19.37 2.40
N GLU A 113 13.70 18.40 2.67
CA GLU A 113 13.29 17.03 2.94
C GLU A 113 12.29 17.00 4.11
N GLY A 114 11.21 16.22 3.95
CA GLY A 114 10.13 16.12 4.92
C GLY A 114 9.17 17.31 4.97
N GLU A 115 9.28 18.31 4.07
CA GLU A 115 8.32 19.42 3.98
C GLU A 115 7.27 19.16 2.89
N SER A 116 6.00 19.45 3.22
CA SER A 116 4.87 19.43 2.28
C SER A 116 4.16 20.77 2.25
N LEU A 117 3.64 21.10 1.07
CA LEU A 117 2.84 22.27 0.78
C LEU A 117 1.37 21.88 0.86
N LEU A 118 0.60 22.44 1.79
CA LEU A 118 -0.76 21.99 2.04
C LEU A 118 -1.73 22.24 0.88
N ASP A 119 -1.58 23.36 0.16
CA ASP A 119 -2.42 23.66 -1.00
C ASP A 119 -1.97 22.88 -2.25
N ALA A 120 -0.67 22.84 -2.51
CA ALA A 120 -0.15 22.26 -3.74
C ALA A 120 -0.04 20.73 -3.70
N ASP A 121 0.19 20.11 -2.53
CA ASP A 121 0.51 18.69 -2.44
C ASP A 121 -0.61 17.84 -1.80
N VAL A 122 -1.47 18.44 -0.97
CA VAL A 122 -2.45 17.66 -0.18
C VAL A 122 -3.89 18.05 -0.51
N LEU A 123 -4.18 19.35 -0.65
CA LEU A 123 -5.52 19.81 -0.92
C LEU A 123 -5.97 19.41 -2.33
N ASP A 124 -7.17 18.85 -2.45
CA ASP A 124 -7.73 18.26 -3.68
C ASP A 124 -7.02 17.01 -4.22
N HIS A 125 -6.07 16.44 -3.47
CA HIS A 125 -5.44 15.17 -3.82
C HIS A 125 -6.13 13.98 -3.14
N GLN A 126 -5.89 12.77 -3.67
CA GLN A 126 -6.28 11.53 -3.02
C GLN A 126 -5.36 11.26 -1.81
N ILE A 127 -5.97 10.75 -0.76
CA ILE A 127 -5.30 10.37 0.49
C ILE A 127 -5.94 9.09 1.00
N VAL A 128 -5.17 8.28 1.72
CA VAL A 128 -5.64 7.02 2.28
C VAL A 128 -6.05 7.20 3.73
N ASP A 129 -7.31 6.93 4.05
CA ASP A 129 -7.82 6.78 5.41
C ASP A 129 -7.55 5.34 5.87
N VAL A 130 -6.42 5.12 6.53
CA VAL A 130 -5.95 3.78 6.93
C VAL A 130 -6.89 3.11 7.92
N ASP A 131 -7.53 3.87 8.83
CA ASP A 131 -8.48 3.31 9.79
C ASP A 131 -9.85 3.02 9.16
N GLY A 132 -10.20 3.75 8.10
CA GLY A 132 -11.44 3.57 7.33
C GLY A 132 -11.29 2.63 6.14
N LEU A 133 -10.09 2.15 5.83
CA LEU A 133 -9.74 1.30 4.69
C LEU A 133 -10.37 1.85 3.39
N ARG A 134 -10.02 3.07 3.03
CA ARG A 134 -10.57 3.72 1.84
C ARG A 134 -9.70 4.86 1.35
N VAL A 135 -9.76 5.07 0.05
CA VAL A 135 -9.21 6.25 -0.60
C VAL A 135 -10.26 7.37 -0.56
N VAL A 136 -9.84 8.55 -0.16
CA VAL A 136 -10.71 9.73 -0.07
C VAL A 136 -10.01 10.95 -0.66
N ARG A 137 -10.81 11.90 -1.19
CA ARG A 137 -10.27 13.17 -1.67
C ARG A 137 -10.26 14.20 -0.55
N SER A 138 -9.13 14.85 -0.33
CA SER A 138 -9.00 15.92 0.64
C SER A 138 -9.69 17.19 0.09
N SER A 139 -10.82 17.56 0.69
CA SER A 139 -11.60 18.74 0.25
C SER A 139 -11.24 20.01 1.01
N ASP A 140 -10.73 19.89 2.25
CA ASP A 140 -10.17 20.97 3.06
C ASP A 140 -9.25 20.37 4.14
N LEU A 141 -8.36 21.17 4.67
CA LEU A 141 -7.44 20.79 5.74
C LEU A 141 -7.65 21.71 6.94
N TYR A 142 -7.51 21.14 8.13
CA TYR A 142 -7.72 21.89 9.36
C TYR A 142 -6.45 21.97 10.23
N LEU A 143 -6.14 23.20 10.61
CA LEU A 143 -5.08 23.51 11.54
C LEU A 143 -5.66 23.81 12.93
N ALA A 144 -4.90 23.50 13.96
CA ALA A 144 -5.18 23.89 15.33
C ALA A 144 -3.88 24.25 16.08
N THR A 145 -4.00 25.07 17.11
CA THR A 145 -2.88 25.35 18.01
C THR A 145 -2.79 24.27 19.08
N LEU A 146 -1.70 23.49 19.04
CA LEU A 146 -1.36 22.48 20.04
C LEU A 146 0.03 22.84 20.62
N ASP A 147 0.15 22.87 21.94
CA ASP A 147 1.41 23.18 22.64
C ASP A 147 2.10 24.47 22.17
N ARG A 148 1.31 25.49 21.86
CA ARG A 148 1.73 26.81 21.31
C ARG A 148 2.25 26.78 19.86
N GLU A 149 2.13 25.67 19.19
CA GLU A 149 2.47 25.54 17.76
C GLU A 149 1.19 25.28 16.94
N VAL A 150 1.15 25.84 15.75
CA VAL A 150 0.07 25.53 14.79
C VAL A 150 0.41 24.21 14.10
N ARG A 151 -0.52 23.28 14.14
CA ARG A 151 -0.34 21.93 13.59
C ARG A 151 -1.49 21.53 12.70
N LEU A 152 -1.22 20.68 11.72
CA LEU A 152 -2.24 20.03 10.90
C LEU A 152 -2.89 18.92 11.72
N VAL A 153 -4.22 19.00 11.92
CA VAL A 153 -4.94 18.10 12.83
C VAL A 153 -6.06 17.31 12.18
N GLY A 154 -6.52 17.71 11.00
CA GLY A 154 -7.62 17.00 10.36
C GLY A 154 -7.80 17.37 8.91
N VAL A 155 -8.55 16.52 8.22
CA VAL A 155 -8.91 16.68 6.82
C VAL A 155 -10.42 16.52 6.65
N ASP A 156 -11.00 17.38 5.83
CA ASP A 156 -12.40 17.27 5.40
C ASP A 156 -12.47 16.48 4.09
N ILE A 157 -13.23 15.40 4.12
CA ILE A 157 -13.44 14.50 2.98
C ILE A 157 -14.84 14.70 2.35
N SER A 158 -15.56 15.76 2.68
CA SER A 158 -16.91 15.97 2.22
C SER A 158 -16.96 16.71 0.87
N PHE A 159 -17.79 16.22 -0.05
CA PHE A 159 -18.05 16.87 -1.33
C PHE A 159 -18.61 18.31 -1.19
N ARG A 160 -19.20 18.63 -0.04
CA ARG A 160 -19.74 19.98 0.24
C ARG A 160 -18.65 21.04 0.37
N SER A 161 -17.50 20.69 0.91
CA SER A 161 -16.37 21.62 1.00
C SER A 161 -15.78 21.95 -0.37
N PHE A 162 -15.74 20.98 -1.27
CA PHE A 162 -15.40 21.18 -2.68
C PHE A 162 -16.36 22.14 -3.38
N LEU A 163 -17.70 21.96 -3.21
CA LEU A 163 -18.70 22.88 -3.78
C LEU A 163 -18.59 24.31 -3.22
N ARG A 164 -18.26 24.47 -1.94
CA ARG A 164 -18.05 25.78 -1.30
C ARG A 164 -16.89 26.54 -1.94
N ARG A 165 -15.85 25.84 -2.36
CA ARG A 165 -14.68 26.40 -3.03
C ARG A 165 -15.01 26.85 -4.47
N LEU A 166 -15.82 26.07 -5.19
CA LEU A 166 -16.28 26.42 -6.54
C LEU A 166 -17.30 27.57 -6.56
N PHE A 167 -18.15 27.70 -5.52
CA PHE A 167 -19.22 28.68 -5.42
C PHE A 167 -19.18 29.48 -4.11
N PRO A 168 -18.12 30.32 -3.89
CA PRO A 168 -17.88 30.95 -2.58
C PRO A 168 -19.02 31.92 -2.13
N GLY A 169 -19.84 32.41 -3.03
CA GLY A 169 -20.96 33.35 -2.70
C GLY A 169 -22.27 32.66 -2.27
N ALA A 170 -22.51 31.43 -2.71
CA ALA A 170 -23.81 30.76 -2.52
C ALA A 170 -23.85 29.86 -1.27
N ILE A 171 -22.71 29.36 -0.81
CA ILE A 171 -22.63 28.27 0.17
C ILE A 171 -21.91 28.70 1.46
N SER A 172 -21.44 29.94 1.57
CA SER A 172 -20.63 30.44 2.71
C SER A 172 -21.30 30.43 4.09
N ARG A 173 -22.63 30.16 4.15
CA ARG A 173 -23.44 30.17 5.39
C ARG A 173 -23.74 28.77 5.95
N LEU A 174 -23.20 27.70 5.36
CA LEU A 174 -23.42 26.33 5.87
C LEU A 174 -22.51 26.05 7.08
N PRO A 175 -23.02 25.35 8.11
CA PRO A 175 -22.22 25.00 9.28
C PRO A 175 -21.05 24.09 8.91
N THR A 176 -20.01 24.10 9.74
CA THR A 176 -18.77 23.31 9.62
C THR A 176 -19.09 21.84 9.33
N PRO A 177 -18.34 21.18 8.44
CA PRO A 177 -18.69 19.86 7.96
C PRO A 177 -18.66 18.79 9.05
N ASP A 178 -19.57 17.82 8.91
CA ASP A 178 -19.70 16.69 9.84
C ASP A 178 -18.68 15.55 9.59
N HIS A 179 -17.81 15.71 8.59
CA HIS A 179 -16.91 14.66 8.09
C HIS A 179 -15.43 15.06 8.12
N VAL A 180 -14.96 15.51 9.28
CA VAL A 180 -13.52 15.74 9.50
C VAL A 180 -12.89 14.46 10.05
N VAL A 181 -11.93 13.92 9.30
CA VAL A 181 -11.11 12.75 9.68
C VAL A 181 -9.87 13.25 10.42
N ASP A 182 -9.44 12.50 11.44
CA ASP A 182 -8.24 12.80 12.21
C ASP A 182 -7.00 12.61 11.34
N TRP A 183 -6.14 13.62 11.23
CA TRP A 183 -4.88 13.51 10.48
C TRP A 183 -4.02 12.32 10.90
N ALA A 184 -4.11 11.89 12.16
CA ALA A 184 -3.36 10.75 12.68
C ALA A 184 -3.71 9.41 11.96
N THR A 185 -4.83 9.34 11.24
CA THR A 185 -5.28 8.15 10.51
C THR A 185 -5.05 8.24 9.01
N ILE A 186 -4.52 9.36 8.52
CA ILE A 186 -4.37 9.65 7.09
C ILE A 186 -2.94 9.38 6.63
N ALA A 187 -2.78 8.52 5.63
CA ALA A 187 -1.58 8.43 4.82
C ALA A 187 -1.69 9.43 3.65
N SER A 188 -0.82 10.42 3.63
CA SER A 188 -0.82 11.44 2.58
C SER A 188 0.16 11.08 1.48
N LEU A 189 -0.34 10.96 0.26
CA LEU A 189 0.40 10.67 -0.95
C LEU A 189 0.82 12.00 -1.59
N THR A 190 2.00 12.52 -1.25
CA THR A 190 2.45 13.81 -1.79
C THR A 190 3.25 13.65 -3.08
N THR A 191 2.79 14.31 -4.13
CA THR A 191 3.51 14.38 -5.42
C THR A 191 4.77 15.25 -5.29
N GLY A 192 5.95 14.65 -5.42
CA GLY A 192 7.19 15.40 -5.66
C GLY A 192 8.36 15.17 -4.68
N THR A 193 8.16 14.63 -3.51
CA THR A 193 9.23 14.37 -2.52
C THR A 193 9.06 13.06 -1.73
N GLY A 194 8.24 12.15 -2.23
CA GLY A 194 7.93 10.91 -1.52
C GLY A 194 6.72 11.05 -0.59
N VAL A 195 6.14 9.92 -0.30
CA VAL A 195 4.97 9.81 0.56
C VAL A 195 5.35 10.09 2.00
N VAL A 196 4.57 10.92 2.65
CA VAL A 196 4.80 11.23 4.05
C VAL A 196 3.82 10.44 4.91
N VAL A 197 4.34 9.39 5.50
CA VAL A 197 3.60 8.55 6.46
C VAL A 197 4.34 8.54 7.78
N THR A 198 3.62 8.70 8.88
CA THR A 198 4.21 8.53 10.21
C THR A 198 4.59 7.05 10.43
N ALA A 199 5.57 6.79 11.29
CA ALA A 199 5.96 5.42 11.66
C ALA A 199 4.76 4.59 12.14
N GLY A 200 3.79 5.22 12.84
CA GLY A 200 2.56 4.57 13.29
C GLY A 200 1.61 4.18 12.17
N GLN A 201 1.52 4.98 11.13
CA GLN A 201 0.70 4.69 9.94
C GLN A 201 1.33 3.58 9.10
N ARG A 202 2.65 3.60 8.89
CA ARG A 202 3.38 2.54 8.21
C ARG A 202 3.22 1.19 8.91
N SER A 203 3.31 1.17 10.25
CA SER A 203 3.05 -0.02 11.05
C SER A 203 1.61 -0.54 10.94
N LYS A 204 0.63 0.32 10.69
CA LYS A 204 -0.76 -0.10 10.47
C LYS A 204 -0.93 -0.70 9.07
N LEU A 205 -0.38 -0.07 8.04
CA LEU A 205 -0.41 -0.58 6.67
C LEU A 205 0.20 -1.99 6.59
N SER A 206 1.33 -2.23 7.28
CA SER A 206 1.96 -3.54 7.33
C SER A 206 1.17 -4.63 8.09
N GLN A 207 0.04 -4.29 8.71
CA GLN A 207 -0.84 -5.23 9.41
C GLN A 207 -2.15 -5.49 8.64
N LEU A 208 -2.38 -4.81 7.54
CA LEU A 208 -3.53 -5.06 6.68
C LEU A 208 -3.33 -6.37 5.92
N ARG A 209 -4.44 -6.99 5.52
CA ARG A 209 -4.39 -8.14 4.63
C ARG A 209 -3.97 -7.69 3.22
N PRO A 210 -3.30 -8.54 2.45
CA PRO A 210 -2.98 -8.24 1.05
C PRO A 210 -4.19 -7.74 0.24
N ALA A 211 -5.32 -8.43 0.29
CA ALA A 211 -6.55 -8.03 -0.39
C ALA A 211 -7.09 -6.64 0.04
N ASP A 212 -6.98 -6.25 1.34
CA ASP A 212 -7.37 -4.91 1.78
C ASP A 212 -6.42 -3.82 1.21
N LEU A 213 -5.15 -4.16 0.95
CA LEU A 213 -4.17 -3.27 0.32
C LEU A 213 -4.39 -3.18 -1.19
N ALA A 214 -4.77 -4.30 -1.84
CA ALA A 214 -5.17 -4.36 -3.24
C ALA A 214 -6.36 -3.44 -3.51
N ASP A 215 -7.45 -3.57 -2.73
CA ASP A 215 -8.63 -2.69 -2.80
C ASP A 215 -8.25 -1.19 -2.72
N LEU A 216 -7.28 -0.85 -1.84
CA LEU A 216 -6.79 0.52 -1.71
C LEU A 216 -5.97 0.98 -2.92
N LEU A 217 -5.17 0.08 -3.51
CA LEU A 217 -4.38 0.36 -4.72
C LEU A 217 -5.30 0.60 -5.92
N GLU A 218 -6.33 -0.20 -6.10
CA GLU A 218 -7.31 -0.09 -7.19
C GLU A 218 -8.12 1.21 -7.12
N ASP A 219 -8.49 1.64 -5.92
CA ASP A 219 -9.18 2.92 -5.69
C ASP A 219 -8.29 4.15 -5.96
N LEU A 220 -6.96 4.01 -5.98
CA LEU A 220 -6.01 5.09 -6.23
C LEU A 220 -5.83 5.37 -7.73
N ALA A 221 -5.62 6.63 -8.08
CA ALA A 221 -5.31 7.00 -9.47
C ALA A 221 -3.81 6.86 -9.77
N GLY A 222 -3.48 6.21 -10.84
CA GLY A 222 -2.18 6.01 -11.48
C GLY A 222 -0.91 6.45 -10.73
N ARG A 223 -0.65 7.75 -10.62
CA ARG A 223 0.56 8.27 -9.96
C ARG A 223 0.56 8.02 -8.44
N GLU A 224 -0.60 8.08 -7.83
CA GLU A 224 -0.82 7.84 -6.41
C GLU A 224 -0.63 6.36 -6.06
N GLN A 225 -0.96 5.43 -6.98
CA GLN A 225 -0.71 3.99 -6.84
C GLN A 225 0.79 3.71 -6.66
N GLY A 226 1.64 4.19 -7.58
CA GLY A 226 3.08 4.02 -7.48
C GLY A 226 3.67 4.57 -6.18
N ALA A 227 3.20 5.77 -5.77
CA ALA A 227 3.61 6.36 -4.51
C ALA A 227 3.15 5.55 -3.29
N PHE A 228 2.00 4.88 -3.36
CA PHE A 228 1.50 4.02 -2.29
C PHE A 228 2.30 2.71 -2.21
N VAL A 229 2.61 2.09 -3.34
CA VAL A 229 3.50 0.92 -3.42
C VAL A 229 4.87 1.21 -2.78
N ASP A 230 5.44 2.39 -3.02
CA ASP A 230 6.73 2.80 -2.43
C ASP A 230 6.70 2.99 -0.90
N LEU A 231 5.50 3.08 -0.30
CA LEU A 231 5.33 3.12 1.17
C LEU A 231 5.43 1.77 1.84
N LEU A 232 5.02 0.73 1.12
CA LEU A 232 4.92 -0.61 1.65
C LEU A 232 6.31 -1.25 1.72
N ASP A 233 6.46 -2.22 2.61
CA ASP A 233 7.55 -3.17 2.51
C ASP A 233 7.45 -3.91 1.17
N PRO A 234 8.56 -4.16 0.45
CA PRO A 234 8.51 -4.78 -0.86
C PRO A 234 7.78 -6.14 -0.91
N ASN A 235 7.90 -6.97 0.13
CA ASN A 235 7.16 -8.25 0.17
C ASN A 235 5.67 -8.01 0.35
N ILE A 236 5.27 -7.12 1.27
CA ILE A 236 3.85 -6.75 1.48
C ILE A 236 3.26 -6.11 0.22
N ALA A 237 4.07 -5.37 -0.53
CA ALA A 237 3.63 -4.80 -1.81
C ALA A 237 3.41 -5.90 -2.84
N ALA A 238 4.32 -6.88 -2.95
CA ALA A 238 4.18 -8.03 -3.84
C ALA A 238 2.91 -8.83 -3.52
N ASP A 239 2.73 -9.22 -2.24
CA ASP A 239 1.52 -9.92 -1.77
C ASP A 239 0.22 -9.15 -2.11
N ALA A 240 0.25 -7.80 -2.02
CA ALA A 240 -0.91 -6.99 -2.38
C ALA A 240 -1.15 -6.90 -3.89
N LEU A 241 -0.08 -6.95 -4.70
CA LEU A 241 -0.19 -6.96 -6.16
C LEU A 241 -0.80 -8.27 -6.69
N GLU A 242 -0.51 -9.40 -6.04
CA GLU A 242 -1.10 -10.71 -6.37
C GLU A 242 -2.63 -10.75 -6.18
N GLU A 243 -3.14 -9.94 -5.26
CA GLU A 243 -4.58 -9.84 -4.97
C GLU A 243 -5.33 -8.77 -5.81
N MET A 244 -4.63 -8.05 -6.69
CA MET A 244 -5.24 -7.01 -7.53
C MET A 244 -5.95 -7.60 -8.75
N GLU A 245 -7.04 -6.94 -9.16
CA GLU A 245 -7.67 -7.22 -10.47
C GLU A 245 -6.63 -7.03 -11.59
N GLU A 246 -6.60 -7.96 -12.53
CA GLU A 246 -5.58 -8.05 -13.60
C GLU A 246 -5.42 -6.75 -14.40
N GLU A 247 -6.53 -6.09 -14.78
CA GLU A 247 -6.51 -4.83 -15.56
C GLU A 247 -5.84 -3.69 -14.78
N ASP A 248 -6.09 -3.61 -13.46
CA ASP A 248 -5.55 -2.58 -12.58
C ASP A 248 -4.06 -2.83 -12.31
N LEU A 249 -3.66 -4.07 -12.09
CA LEU A 249 -2.27 -4.49 -11.93
C LEU A 249 -1.43 -4.16 -13.17
N GLN A 250 -1.91 -4.50 -14.37
CA GLN A 250 -1.26 -4.14 -15.62
C GLN A 250 -1.12 -2.61 -15.78
N GLY A 251 -2.18 -1.87 -15.40
CA GLY A 251 -2.18 -0.41 -15.41
C GLY A 251 -1.10 0.17 -14.50
N LEU A 252 -0.97 -0.37 -13.30
CA LEU A 252 0.05 0.00 -12.32
C LEU A 252 1.47 -0.29 -12.86
N LEU A 253 1.72 -1.51 -13.35
CA LEU A 253 3.04 -1.93 -13.86
C LEU A 253 3.51 -1.06 -15.04
N ARG A 254 2.61 -0.67 -15.95
CA ARG A 254 2.92 0.29 -17.03
C ARG A 254 3.28 1.69 -16.51
N GLY A 255 2.79 2.06 -15.33
CA GLY A 255 3.05 3.33 -14.66
C GLY A 255 4.37 3.38 -13.89
N LEU A 256 4.93 2.24 -13.53
CA LEU A 256 6.21 2.11 -12.81
C LEU A 256 7.41 2.14 -13.77
N SER A 257 8.60 2.37 -13.23
CA SER A 257 9.85 2.11 -13.99
C SER A 257 10.04 0.59 -14.13
N ALA A 258 10.68 0.17 -15.23
CA ALA A 258 10.98 -1.24 -15.48
C ALA A 258 11.79 -1.88 -14.32
N GLU A 259 12.73 -1.12 -13.73
CA GLU A 259 13.51 -1.53 -12.57
C GLU A 259 12.60 -1.83 -11.36
N ARG A 260 11.65 -0.92 -11.07
CA ARG A 260 10.74 -1.10 -9.93
C ARG A 260 9.73 -2.23 -10.16
N ALA A 261 9.18 -2.35 -11.36
CA ALA A 261 8.32 -3.46 -11.72
C ALA A 261 9.06 -4.81 -11.61
N ALA A 262 10.32 -4.86 -12.06
CA ALA A 262 11.16 -6.06 -11.94
C ALA A 262 11.43 -6.46 -10.48
N GLU A 263 11.68 -5.48 -9.58
CA GLU A 263 11.85 -5.74 -8.16
C GLU A 263 10.59 -6.37 -7.53
N LEU A 264 9.42 -5.84 -7.84
CA LEU A 264 8.15 -6.32 -7.30
C LEU A 264 7.78 -7.70 -7.84
N LEU A 265 7.80 -7.86 -9.16
CA LEU A 265 7.51 -9.14 -9.81
C LEU A 265 8.48 -10.26 -9.42
N ALA A 266 9.73 -9.94 -9.06
CA ALA A 266 10.67 -10.94 -8.55
C ALA A 266 10.36 -11.42 -7.12
N LEU A 267 9.48 -10.72 -6.40
CA LEU A 267 9.03 -11.06 -5.04
C LEU A 267 7.69 -11.79 -5.04
N MET A 268 6.88 -11.61 -6.07
CA MET A 268 5.62 -12.32 -6.29
C MET A 268 5.85 -13.82 -6.55
N GLU A 269 4.81 -14.62 -6.47
CA GLU A 269 4.86 -16.01 -6.92
C GLU A 269 5.18 -16.07 -8.42
N PRO A 270 6.02 -17.01 -8.87
CA PRO A 270 6.47 -17.06 -10.26
C PRO A 270 5.36 -17.25 -11.29
N ASP A 271 4.31 -17.99 -10.98
CA ASP A 271 3.11 -18.18 -11.79
C ASP A 271 2.31 -16.90 -11.93
N GLU A 272 2.03 -16.21 -10.82
CA GLU A 272 1.36 -14.90 -10.79
C GLU A 272 2.14 -13.86 -11.60
N SER A 273 3.46 -13.80 -11.39
CA SER A 273 4.34 -12.95 -12.19
C SER A 273 4.31 -13.30 -13.68
N ALA A 274 4.26 -14.58 -14.02
CA ALA A 274 4.20 -15.02 -15.40
C ALA A 274 2.85 -14.71 -16.05
N GLU A 275 1.74 -14.83 -15.30
CA GLU A 275 0.39 -14.52 -15.76
C GLU A 275 0.28 -13.05 -16.14
N VAL A 276 0.55 -12.14 -15.24
CA VAL A 276 0.46 -10.69 -15.53
C VAL A 276 1.43 -10.26 -16.63
N MET A 277 2.61 -10.90 -16.74
CA MET A 277 3.58 -10.59 -17.80
C MET A 277 3.19 -11.12 -19.17
N ARG A 278 2.34 -12.16 -19.30
CA ARG A 278 1.80 -12.60 -20.59
C ARG A 278 0.97 -11.51 -21.24
N ASP A 279 0.22 -10.77 -20.43
CA ASP A 279 -0.71 -9.75 -20.89
C ASP A 279 -0.10 -8.37 -21.08
N LEU A 280 1.12 -8.17 -20.60
CA LEU A 280 1.89 -6.97 -20.96
C LEU A 280 2.34 -7.02 -22.43
N ASP A 281 2.36 -5.87 -23.07
CA ASP A 281 2.97 -5.76 -24.41
C ASP A 281 4.47 -6.11 -24.39
N GLU A 282 4.97 -6.57 -25.54
CA GLU A 282 6.32 -7.11 -25.68
C GLU A 282 7.42 -6.11 -25.25
N GLU A 283 7.22 -4.82 -25.50
CA GLU A 283 8.19 -3.77 -25.16
C GLU A 283 8.33 -3.61 -23.63
N HIS A 284 7.22 -3.53 -22.90
CA HIS A 284 7.22 -3.43 -21.43
C HIS A 284 7.73 -4.73 -20.80
N ARG A 285 7.26 -5.89 -21.24
CA ARG A 285 7.70 -7.18 -20.76
C ARG A 285 9.21 -7.38 -20.91
N ASP A 286 9.76 -7.09 -22.09
CA ASP A 286 11.19 -7.23 -22.32
C ASP A 286 12.02 -6.24 -21.51
N ALA A 287 11.54 -5.01 -21.32
CA ALA A 287 12.19 -4.02 -20.47
C ALA A 287 12.27 -4.50 -19.01
N ILE A 288 11.18 -5.03 -18.46
CA ILE A 288 11.13 -5.56 -17.09
C ILE A 288 12.07 -6.77 -16.93
N LEU A 289 12.01 -7.74 -17.88
CA LEU A 289 12.88 -8.92 -17.84
C LEU A 289 14.36 -8.58 -17.98
N ALA A 290 14.71 -7.45 -18.59
CA ALA A 290 16.09 -6.98 -18.69
C ALA A 290 16.66 -6.45 -17.38
N GLU A 291 15.81 -5.93 -16.49
CA GLU A 291 16.18 -5.42 -15.17
C GLU A 291 16.26 -6.51 -14.08
N MET A 292 15.64 -7.68 -14.32
CA MET A 292 15.68 -8.81 -13.39
C MET A 292 17.05 -9.50 -13.37
N ASP A 293 17.33 -10.22 -12.29
CA ASP A 293 18.46 -11.14 -12.29
C ASP A 293 18.28 -12.28 -13.31
N LYS A 294 19.43 -12.85 -13.78
CA LYS A 294 19.40 -13.81 -14.90
C LYS A 294 18.67 -15.11 -14.61
N SER A 295 18.59 -15.53 -13.35
CA SER A 295 17.88 -16.77 -12.96
C SER A 295 16.38 -16.55 -13.01
N THR A 296 15.89 -15.52 -12.35
CA THR A 296 14.48 -15.13 -12.33
C THR A 296 13.95 -14.80 -13.72
N ALA A 297 14.69 -14.00 -14.49
CA ALA A 297 14.29 -13.70 -15.88
C ALA A 297 14.22 -14.93 -16.79
N ARG A 298 15.06 -15.95 -16.56
CA ARG A 298 14.99 -17.21 -17.32
C ARG A 298 13.79 -18.04 -16.90
N GLU A 299 13.55 -18.14 -15.61
CA GLU A 299 12.41 -18.84 -15.03
C GLU A 299 11.09 -18.28 -15.52
N LEU A 300 10.90 -16.96 -15.41
CA LEU A 300 9.69 -16.31 -15.91
C LEU A 300 9.51 -16.45 -17.43
N ARG A 301 10.58 -16.35 -18.24
CA ARG A 301 10.48 -16.63 -19.70
C ARG A 301 10.03 -18.05 -19.99
N GLU A 302 10.44 -19.02 -19.19
CA GLU A 302 9.99 -20.41 -19.33
C GLU A 302 8.50 -20.53 -18.97
N LEU A 303 8.07 -19.96 -17.84
CA LEU A 303 6.67 -19.97 -17.42
C LEU A 303 5.73 -19.23 -18.38
N ILE A 304 6.13 -18.05 -18.85
CA ILE A 304 5.37 -17.28 -19.88
C ILE A 304 5.20 -18.07 -21.17
N SER A 305 6.12 -18.99 -21.50
CA SER A 305 6.04 -19.78 -22.74
C SER A 305 5.03 -20.93 -22.69
N PHE A 306 4.54 -21.29 -21.52
CA PHE A 306 3.55 -22.36 -21.36
C PHE A 306 2.14 -21.86 -21.67
N ASP A 307 1.27 -22.78 -22.12
CA ASP A 307 -0.16 -22.52 -22.29
C ASP A 307 -0.84 -22.46 -20.91
N GLU A 308 -1.61 -21.44 -20.67
CA GLU A 308 -2.34 -21.23 -19.38
C GLU A 308 -3.33 -22.35 -19.05
N ARG A 309 -3.79 -23.09 -20.02
CA ARG A 309 -4.80 -24.16 -19.86
C ARG A 309 -4.21 -25.55 -19.59
N VAL A 310 -2.93 -25.63 -19.30
CA VAL A 310 -2.27 -26.88 -18.91
C VAL A 310 -1.51 -26.70 -17.60
N ALA A 311 -1.20 -27.81 -16.92
CA ALA A 311 -0.59 -27.82 -15.61
C ALA A 311 0.67 -26.94 -15.47
N SER A 312 1.50 -26.86 -16.51
CA SER A 312 2.70 -26.01 -16.50
C SER A 312 2.42 -24.51 -16.60
N GLY A 313 1.25 -24.12 -17.09
CA GLY A 313 0.87 -22.71 -17.18
C GLY A 313 0.31 -22.13 -15.88
N MET A 314 -0.11 -23.02 -14.94
CA MET A 314 -0.72 -22.69 -13.66
C MET A 314 0.17 -23.04 -12.46
N MET A 315 1.37 -23.59 -12.68
CA MET A 315 2.20 -24.08 -11.60
C MET A 315 3.12 -23.01 -11.06
N THR A 316 3.22 -22.93 -9.74
CA THR A 316 4.34 -22.24 -9.10
C THR A 316 5.59 -23.12 -9.07
N THR A 317 6.74 -22.52 -9.28
CA THR A 317 8.05 -23.17 -9.09
C THR A 317 8.56 -23.07 -7.66
N HIS A 318 7.86 -22.32 -6.82
CA HIS A 318 8.14 -22.20 -5.40
C HIS A 318 7.79 -23.50 -4.67
N MET A 319 8.75 -24.39 -4.54
CA MET A 319 8.63 -25.63 -3.80
C MET A 319 9.89 -25.94 -3.02
N LEU A 320 9.75 -26.52 -1.86
CA LEU A 320 10.87 -27.01 -1.07
C LEU A 320 11.08 -28.51 -1.37
N VAL A 321 12.30 -28.85 -1.77
CA VAL A 321 12.66 -30.21 -2.16
C VAL A 321 13.81 -30.70 -1.30
N ILE A 322 13.64 -31.89 -0.70
CA ILE A 322 14.66 -32.53 0.14
C ILE A 322 14.92 -33.97 -0.31
N LYS A 323 16.10 -34.48 -0.06
CA LYS A 323 16.42 -35.88 -0.33
C LYS A 323 15.92 -36.77 0.79
N GLN A 324 15.46 -37.98 0.46
CA GLN A 324 15.04 -38.97 1.45
C GLN A 324 16.17 -39.34 2.45
N SER A 325 17.45 -39.13 2.08
CA SER A 325 18.62 -39.39 2.94
C SER A 325 18.91 -38.27 3.95
N ASP A 326 18.24 -37.12 3.83
CA ASP A 326 18.45 -35.99 4.73
C ASP A 326 17.68 -36.17 6.04
N THR A 327 17.92 -35.28 7.01
CA THR A 327 17.24 -35.33 8.30
C THR A 327 16.04 -34.44 8.39
N VAL A 328 15.10 -34.75 9.26
CA VAL A 328 13.96 -33.88 9.62
C VAL A 328 14.45 -32.48 10.07
N GLY A 329 15.57 -32.43 10.80
CA GLY A 329 16.16 -31.15 11.20
C GLY A 329 16.58 -30.27 10.02
N THR A 330 17.05 -30.88 8.93
CA THR A 330 17.37 -30.16 7.68
C THR A 330 16.08 -29.61 7.04
N ALA A 331 15.02 -30.42 6.96
CA ALA A 331 13.73 -30.02 6.44
C ALA A 331 13.12 -28.84 7.22
N LEU A 332 13.10 -28.94 8.56
CA LEU A 332 12.60 -27.86 9.41
C LEU A 332 13.40 -26.55 9.27
N LYS A 333 14.72 -26.67 9.10
CA LYS A 333 15.56 -25.50 8.84
C LYS A 333 15.21 -24.83 7.50
N MET A 334 15.01 -25.62 6.45
CA MET A 334 14.58 -25.11 5.14
C MET A 334 13.21 -24.38 5.23
N LEU A 335 12.24 -24.94 5.92
CA LEU A 335 10.94 -24.31 6.16
C LEU A 335 11.06 -22.97 6.89
N ILE A 336 11.91 -22.89 7.92
CA ILE A 336 12.14 -21.65 8.68
C ILE A 336 12.84 -20.58 7.82
N GLU A 337 13.80 -20.99 6.98
CA GLU A 337 14.52 -20.07 6.09
C GLU A 337 13.64 -19.51 4.98
N HIS A 338 12.57 -20.21 4.60
CA HIS A 338 11.62 -19.82 3.55
C HIS A 338 10.21 -19.53 4.10
N LYS A 339 10.10 -19.17 5.36
CA LYS A 339 8.82 -18.92 6.06
C LYS A 339 7.96 -17.77 5.46
N GLU A 340 8.54 -16.95 4.62
CA GLU A 340 7.88 -15.81 3.94
C GLU A 340 7.34 -16.20 2.56
N ARG A 341 7.46 -17.48 2.18
CA ARG A 341 6.87 -18.03 0.96
C ARG A 341 5.68 -18.91 1.34
N ASP A 342 4.65 -18.93 0.52
CA ASP A 342 3.43 -19.71 0.76
C ASP A 342 3.60 -21.24 0.66
N VAL A 343 4.78 -21.73 0.93
CA VAL A 343 5.12 -23.17 1.01
C VAL A 343 4.71 -23.76 2.37
N VAL A 344 3.42 -23.60 2.72
CA VAL A 344 2.97 -23.89 4.10
C VAL A 344 2.59 -25.36 4.30
N ASP A 345 2.24 -26.08 3.25
CA ASP A 345 1.68 -27.42 3.36
C ASP A 345 2.72 -28.51 3.66
N GLY A 346 3.97 -28.38 3.20
CA GLY A 346 5.00 -29.36 3.46
C GLY A 346 6.24 -29.25 2.58
N ILE A 347 6.96 -30.37 2.46
CA ILE A 347 8.19 -30.46 1.69
C ILE A 347 8.18 -31.68 0.78
N LEU A 348 8.61 -31.51 -0.46
CA LEU A 348 8.69 -32.60 -1.45
C LEU A 348 9.96 -33.43 -1.20
N VAL A 349 9.79 -34.75 -1.19
CA VAL A 349 10.91 -35.70 -0.97
C VAL A 349 11.30 -36.34 -2.28
N VAL A 350 12.59 -36.34 -2.59
CA VAL A 350 13.12 -36.95 -3.80
C VAL A 350 14.11 -38.06 -3.52
N ASP A 351 14.19 -39.02 -4.45
CA ASP A 351 15.21 -40.08 -4.42
C ASP A 351 16.59 -39.56 -4.87
N SER A 352 17.58 -40.46 -4.89
CA SER A 352 18.92 -40.15 -5.35
C SER A 352 19.05 -39.72 -6.82
N LYS A 353 17.99 -39.95 -7.62
CA LYS A 353 17.89 -39.52 -9.04
C LYS A 353 17.08 -38.23 -9.20
N GLY A 354 16.58 -37.66 -8.10
CA GLY A 354 15.75 -36.47 -8.07
C GLY A 354 14.29 -36.70 -8.45
N ARG A 355 13.81 -37.95 -8.44
CA ARG A 355 12.41 -38.28 -8.71
C ARG A 355 11.60 -38.13 -7.43
N LEU A 356 10.38 -37.63 -7.55
CA LEU A 356 9.44 -37.48 -6.45
C LEU A 356 9.17 -38.84 -5.80
N VAL A 357 9.22 -38.89 -4.48
CA VAL A 357 8.95 -40.05 -3.66
C VAL A 357 7.77 -39.83 -2.73
N ASP A 358 7.72 -38.65 -2.10
CA ASP A 358 6.66 -38.32 -1.16
C ASP A 358 6.50 -36.79 -1.01
N HIS A 359 5.40 -36.37 -0.38
CA HIS A 359 5.16 -35.03 0.11
C HIS A 359 4.86 -35.12 1.60
N ILE A 360 5.79 -34.69 2.43
CA ILE A 360 5.68 -34.74 3.90
C ILE A 360 5.13 -33.41 4.39
N GLN A 361 3.98 -33.47 5.06
CA GLN A 361 3.33 -32.29 5.61
C GLN A 361 4.14 -31.66 6.74
N THR A 362 4.06 -30.35 6.89
CA THR A 362 4.74 -29.59 7.95
C THR A 362 4.45 -30.17 9.35
N ILE A 363 3.21 -30.62 9.61
CA ILE A 363 2.84 -31.20 10.91
C ILE A 363 3.55 -32.52 11.20
N GLU A 364 3.83 -33.36 10.18
CA GLU A 364 4.55 -34.61 10.32
C GLU A 364 6.02 -34.35 10.65
N LEU A 365 6.63 -33.34 10.00
CA LEU A 365 7.98 -32.91 10.30
C LEU A 365 8.13 -32.39 11.74
N VAL A 366 7.16 -31.57 12.19
CA VAL A 366 7.15 -31.03 13.56
C VAL A 366 6.95 -32.12 14.61
N ALA A 367 6.17 -33.15 14.30
CA ALA A 367 5.92 -34.29 15.21
C ALA A 367 7.10 -35.29 15.29
N ALA A 368 7.98 -35.28 14.31
CA ALA A 368 9.10 -36.20 14.23
C ALA A 368 10.34 -35.69 15.01
N LYS A 369 11.28 -36.60 15.29
CA LYS A 369 12.54 -36.22 15.90
C LYS A 369 13.47 -35.57 14.85
N SER A 370 14.06 -34.42 15.17
CA SER A 370 14.96 -33.70 14.24
C SER A 370 16.12 -34.52 13.71
N THR A 371 16.56 -35.56 14.45
CA THR A 371 17.62 -36.48 14.04
C THR A 371 17.16 -37.65 13.19
N ALA A 372 15.83 -37.84 13.01
CA ALA A 372 15.29 -38.89 12.16
C ALA A 372 15.60 -38.60 10.68
N LEU A 373 15.79 -39.66 9.89
CA LEU A 373 15.91 -39.51 8.45
C LEU A 373 14.53 -39.32 7.81
N ILE A 374 14.44 -38.51 6.77
CA ILE A 374 13.23 -38.27 6.02
C ILE A 374 12.62 -39.58 5.49
N GLU A 375 13.43 -40.53 5.06
CA GLU A 375 12.98 -41.84 4.58
C GLU A 375 12.11 -42.60 5.59
N THR A 376 12.23 -42.31 6.88
CA THR A 376 11.43 -42.96 7.93
C THR A 376 10.02 -42.41 8.06
N LEU A 377 9.74 -41.29 7.40
CA LEU A 377 8.43 -40.66 7.36
C LEU A 377 7.67 -40.98 6.08
N ILE A 378 8.34 -41.50 5.06
CA ILE A 378 7.71 -41.85 3.79
C ILE A 378 6.64 -42.91 4.01
N ALA A 379 5.41 -42.59 3.64
CA ALA A 379 4.24 -43.47 3.83
C ALA A 379 3.21 -43.31 2.71
N ALA A 380 2.39 -44.35 2.50
CA ALA A 380 1.24 -44.25 1.60
C ALA A 380 0.07 -43.49 2.26
N PRO A 381 -0.76 -42.78 1.50
CA PRO A 381 -0.73 -42.67 0.03
C PRO A 381 0.39 -41.73 -0.46
N PHE A 382 0.96 -42.04 -1.62
CA PHE A 382 1.94 -41.17 -2.28
C PHE A 382 1.23 -39.94 -2.85
N PRO A 383 1.96 -38.82 -3.06
CA PRO A 383 1.38 -37.58 -3.57
C PRO A 383 0.81 -37.77 -4.97
N THR A 384 -0.33 -37.15 -5.23
CA THR A 384 -0.90 -37.07 -6.57
C THR A 384 -0.01 -36.17 -7.44
N THR A 385 0.20 -36.60 -8.67
CA THR A 385 1.07 -35.89 -9.62
C THR A 385 0.38 -35.74 -10.97
N VAL A 386 0.63 -34.62 -11.62
CA VAL A 386 0.25 -34.36 -13.02
C VAL A 386 1.49 -34.10 -13.85
N LYS A 387 1.36 -34.22 -15.18
CA LYS A 387 2.42 -33.87 -16.13
C LYS A 387 2.29 -32.43 -16.58
N ILE A 388 3.36 -31.90 -17.17
CA ILE A 388 3.45 -30.50 -17.66
C ILE A 388 2.32 -30.15 -18.64
N ASP A 389 1.90 -31.10 -19.46
CA ASP A 389 0.92 -30.96 -20.54
C ASP A 389 -0.50 -31.45 -20.14
N THR A 390 -0.74 -31.74 -18.85
CA THR A 390 -2.05 -32.15 -18.35
C THR A 390 -3.03 -30.98 -18.46
N PRO A 391 -4.18 -31.17 -19.18
CA PRO A 391 -5.19 -30.10 -19.30
C PRO A 391 -5.83 -29.73 -17.97
N LEU A 392 -6.30 -28.48 -17.86
CA LEU A 392 -6.95 -27.92 -16.67
C LEU A 392 -8.07 -28.82 -16.12
N ASP A 393 -8.95 -29.32 -16.99
CA ASP A 393 -10.06 -30.18 -16.57
C ASP A 393 -9.58 -31.45 -15.84
N GLU A 394 -8.51 -32.08 -16.34
CA GLU A 394 -7.90 -33.27 -15.71
C GLU A 394 -7.20 -32.90 -14.41
N VAL A 395 -6.54 -31.71 -14.32
CA VAL A 395 -5.94 -31.20 -13.08
C VAL A 395 -7.00 -31.03 -12.00
N ILE A 396 -8.14 -30.42 -12.34
CA ILE A 396 -9.28 -30.21 -11.43
C ILE A 396 -9.83 -31.55 -10.94
N GLU A 397 -9.99 -32.55 -11.83
CA GLU A 397 -10.45 -33.87 -11.46
C GLU A 397 -9.49 -34.56 -10.48
N GLU A 398 -8.20 -34.55 -10.76
CA GLU A 398 -7.17 -35.10 -9.87
C GLU A 398 -7.13 -34.39 -8.53
N PHE A 399 -7.28 -33.06 -8.52
CA PHE A 399 -7.32 -32.25 -7.30
C PHE A 399 -8.54 -32.63 -6.43
N SER A 400 -9.71 -32.72 -7.04
CA SER A 400 -10.96 -33.08 -6.36
C SER A 400 -10.89 -34.47 -5.72
N ASN A 401 -10.19 -35.41 -6.36
CA ASN A 401 -10.00 -36.76 -5.88
C ASN A 401 -8.98 -36.88 -4.76
N ASN A 402 -8.03 -35.98 -4.69
CA ASN A 402 -6.87 -36.08 -3.80
C ASN A 402 -7.11 -35.49 -2.40
N ARG A 403 -8.01 -34.51 -2.23
CA ARG A 403 -8.22 -33.73 -0.98
C ARG A 403 -6.95 -33.09 -0.39
N GLY A 404 -5.94 -32.90 -1.20
CA GLY A 404 -4.72 -32.20 -0.83
C GLY A 404 -4.86 -30.68 -0.98
N SER A 405 -3.90 -29.91 -0.47
CA SER A 405 -3.78 -28.47 -0.66
C SER A 405 -3.05 -28.10 -1.96
N SER A 406 -2.32 -29.06 -2.53
CA SER A 406 -1.57 -28.87 -3.79
C SER A 406 -1.40 -30.17 -4.56
N ILE A 407 -1.13 -30.06 -5.87
CA ILE A 407 -0.74 -31.16 -6.76
C ILE A 407 0.66 -30.88 -7.30
N VAL A 408 1.50 -31.90 -7.34
CA VAL A 408 2.87 -31.77 -7.84
C VAL A 408 2.93 -32.00 -9.35
N VAL A 409 3.49 -31.04 -10.07
CA VAL A 409 3.78 -31.16 -11.51
C VAL A 409 5.15 -31.84 -11.69
N VAL A 410 5.17 -32.89 -12.50
CA VAL A 410 6.41 -33.67 -12.72
C VAL A 410 6.81 -33.70 -14.19
N ASP A 411 8.11 -33.77 -14.42
CA ASP A 411 8.69 -34.00 -15.77
C ASP A 411 8.50 -35.48 -16.21
N VAL A 412 8.87 -35.75 -17.45
CA VAL A 412 8.84 -37.12 -18.05
C VAL A 412 9.68 -38.16 -17.30
N LYS A 413 10.58 -37.72 -16.41
CA LYS A 413 11.42 -38.57 -15.56
C LYS A 413 10.87 -38.74 -14.15
N GLY A 414 9.75 -38.10 -13.84
CA GLY A 414 9.13 -38.09 -12.52
C GLY A 414 9.83 -37.15 -11.51
N LYS A 415 10.54 -36.14 -11.99
CA LYS A 415 11.12 -35.11 -11.13
C LYS A 415 10.11 -33.99 -10.91
N PRO A 416 9.93 -33.49 -9.68
CA PRO A 416 9.09 -32.34 -9.44
C PRO A 416 9.69 -31.09 -10.12
N ILE A 417 8.85 -30.35 -10.83
CA ILE A 417 9.22 -29.11 -11.56
C ILE A 417 8.40 -27.92 -11.11
N GLY A 418 7.25 -28.17 -10.48
CA GLY A 418 6.35 -27.18 -9.92
C GLY A 418 5.25 -27.84 -9.11
N ARG A 419 4.38 -27.03 -8.58
CA ARG A 419 3.14 -27.47 -7.92
C ARG A 419 2.02 -26.50 -8.26
N ILE A 420 0.79 -26.97 -8.21
CA ILE A 420 -0.42 -26.18 -8.41
C ILE A 420 -1.13 -26.14 -7.07
N LEU A 421 -1.47 -24.96 -6.58
CA LEU A 421 -2.17 -24.74 -5.32
C LEU A 421 -3.69 -24.76 -5.53
N ALA A 422 -4.46 -24.76 -4.44
CA ALA A 422 -5.91 -24.80 -4.52
C ALA A 422 -6.52 -23.47 -4.97
N ASP A 423 -5.91 -22.36 -4.59
CA ASP A 423 -6.23 -21.00 -4.98
C ASP A 423 -6.03 -20.79 -6.48
N ASP A 424 -4.88 -21.16 -7.05
CA ASP A 424 -4.60 -21.08 -8.50
C ASP A 424 -5.72 -21.75 -9.34
N LEU A 425 -6.29 -22.87 -8.85
CA LEU A 425 -7.39 -23.53 -9.53
C LEU A 425 -8.72 -22.77 -9.41
N VAL A 426 -8.95 -22.07 -8.30
CA VAL A 426 -10.15 -21.24 -8.12
C VAL A 426 -10.08 -20.05 -9.08
N ASP A 427 -8.90 -19.43 -9.22
CA ASP A 427 -8.70 -18.28 -10.12
C ASP A 427 -8.83 -18.70 -11.58
N ALA A 428 -8.23 -19.83 -11.98
CA ALA A 428 -8.39 -20.38 -13.32
C ALA A 428 -9.87 -20.70 -13.68
N LEU A 429 -10.68 -21.13 -12.70
CA LEU A 429 -12.11 -21.39 -12.90
C LEU A 429 -12.93 -20.11 -13.04
N THR A 430 -12.62 -19.08 -12.23
CA THR A 430 -13.33 -17.79 -12.28
C THR A 430 -13.02 -17.03 -13.55
N ALA A 431 -11.78 -17.06 -14.03
CA ALA A 431 -11.37 -16.47 -15.30
C ALA A 431 -12.09 -17.12 -16.52
N ASP A 432 -12.37 -18.42 -16.49
CA ASP A 432 -13.10 -19.11 -17.58
C ASP A 432 -14.60 -18.74 -17.60
N GLU A 433 -15.23 -18.47 -16.43
CA GLU A 433 -16.63 -17.99 -16.36
C GLU A 433 -16.82 -16.56 -16.87
N GLY A 434 -15.81 -15.71 -16.76
CA GLY A 434 -15.85 -14.32 -17.25
C GLY A 434 -15.68 -14.18 -18.79
N ARG A 435 -15.26 -15.25 -19.47
CA ARG A 435 -15.06 -15.27 -20.94
C ARG A 435 -16.23 -15.85 -21.73
N VAL A 436 -17.37 -16.18 -21.08
CA VAL A 436 -18.64 -16.61 -21.69
C VAL A 436 -19.63 -15.46 -21.66
#